data_c21d44edd434e79dc679b47144a2251d
#
_entry.id   c21d44edd434e79dc679b47144a2251d
#
_cell.length_a   1.000
_cell.length_b   1.000
_cell.length_c   1.000
_cell.angle_alpha   90.00
_cell.angle_beta   90.00
_cell.angle_gamma   90.00
#
_symmetry.space_group_name_H-M   'P 1'
#
loop_
_entity.id
_entity.type
_entity.pdbx_description
1 polymer ?
#
loop_
_entity_poly.entity_id
_entity_poly.type
_entity_poly.pdbx_seq_one_letter_code
_entity_poly.pdbx_strand_id
1 'polypeptide(L)'
;MKKLLIIGITVIMFFFNNQATADYEKVFFDFKIDSIGGEKIDFQDYKNKVVLLVNTASYCGFTKQYDDLQKLWDQYKKDGLIVLGIPSNSFNQEKNNNNEVKEFCEVNFSINFPMSVITDVKGDDAHEIFKWAKKNYGKSAVPKWNFYKILINKEGKIEDTFSSLTNPTSNKIVSKIEKLLQI
;
A
#
# COMPACT_ATOMS: atom_id res chain seq x y z
N MET A 1 40.10 -61.91 11.75
CA MET A 1 40.10 -60.43 11.70
C MET A 1 38.81 -59.98 11.00
N LYS A 2 37.81 -59.58 11.77
CA LYS A 2 36.50 -59.13 11.23
C LYS A 2 36.55 -57.62 11.02
N LYS A 3 36.44 -57.16 9.77
CA LYS A 3 36.33 -55.72 9.42
C LYS A 3 34.91 -55.26 9.68
N LEU A 4 34.74 -54.33 10.61
CA LEU A 4 33.48 -53.67 10.92
C LEU A 4 33.27 -52.51 9.90
N LEU A 5 32.23 -52.61 9.08
CA LEU A 5 31.85 -51.59 8.10
C LEU A 5 30.89 -50.62 8.80
N ILE A 6 31.33 -49.41 9.10
CA ILE A 6 30.51 -48.34 9.66
C ILE A 6 29.84 -47.61 8.48
N ILE A 7 28.53 -47.84 8.33
CA ILE A 7 27.70 -47.10 7.37
C ILE A 7 27.26 -45.80 8.03
N GLY A 8 27.86 -44.69 7.65
CA GLY A 8 27.44 -43.37 8.09
C GLY A 8 26.12 -42.97 7.43
N ILE A 9 25.04 -42.87 8.20
CA ILE A 9 23.76 -42.33 7.72
C ILE A 9 23.83 -40.81 7.84
N THR A 10 23.99 -40.12 6.69
CA THR A 10 23.88 -38.65 6.62
C THR A 10 22.40 -38.28 6.65
N VAL A 11 21.94 -37.78 7.79
CA VAL A 11 20.58 -37.21 7.92
C VAL A 11 20.59 -35.79 7.32
N ILE A 12 20.05 -35.63 6.12
CA ILE A 12 19.79 -34.33 5.53
C ILE A 12 18.53 -33.75 6.18
N MET A 13 18.72 -32.83 7.15
CA MET A 13 17.60 -32.04 7.68
C MET A 13 17.17 -30.99 6.65
N PHE A 14 16.07 -31.22 5.99
CA PHE A 14 15.38 -30.18 5.25
C PHE A 14 14.70 -29.26 6.27
N PHE A 15 15.28 -28.07 6.48
CA PHE A 15 14.59 -26.98 7.15
C PHE A 15 13.53 -26.43 6.20
N PHE A 16 12.29 -26.89 6.33
CA PHE A 16 11.16 -26.18 5.74
C PHE A 16 11.01 -24.85 6.48
N ASN A 17 11.42 -23.76 5.85
CA ASN A 17 11.03 -22.44 6.28
C ASN A 17 9.51 -22.29 6.05
N ASN A 18 8.73 -22.70 7.02
CA ASN A 18 7.32 -22.35 7.12
C ASN A 18 7.23 -20.87 7.48
N GLN A 19 7.38 -19.98 6.50
CA GLN A 19 6.77 -18.67 6.63
C GLN A 19 5.27 -18.91 6.66
N ALA A 20 4.67 -18.77 7.85
CA ALA A 20 3.23 -18.76 8.00
C ALA A 20 2.69 -17.61 7.14
N THR A 21 2.22 -17.93 5.95
CA THR A 21 1.46 -16.98 5.13
C THR A 21 0.18 -16.73 5.91
N ALA A 22 0.02 -15.49 6.42
CA ALA A 22 -1.24 -15.11 7.03
C ALA A 22 -2.37 -15.44 6.04
N ASP A 23 -3.29 -16.29 6.47
CA ASP A 23 -4.45 -16.65 5.66
C ASP A 23 -5.43 -15.48 5.72
N TYR A 24 -5.45 -14.68 4.66
CA TYR A 24 -6.33 -13.52 4.54
C TYR A 24 -7.74 -14.00 4.21
N GLU A 25 -8.68 -13.84 5.12
CA GLU A 25 -10.11 -14.08 4.88
C GLU A 25 -10.65 -13.23 3.71
N LYS A 26 -10.16 -11.98 3.61
CA LYS A 26 -10.39 -11.06 2.49
C LYS A 26 -9.06 -10.49 2.03
N VAL A 27 -8.92 -10.24 0.72
CA VAL A 27 -7.77 -9.54 0.15
C VAL A 27 -8.16 -8.09 -0.22
N PHE A 28 -7.18 -7.25 -0.52
CA PHE A 28 -7.41 -5.86 -0.90
C PHE A 28 -8.44 -5.70 -2.02
N PHE A 29 -8.45 -6.61 -2.98
CA PHE A 29 -9.34 -6.56 -4.15
C PHE A 29 -10.83 -6.82 -3.83
N ASP A 30 -11.16 -7.22 -2.61
CA ASP A 30 -12.54 -7.47 -2.16
C ASP A 30 -13.23 -6.20 -1.62
N PHE A 31 -12.56 -5.06 -1.70
CA PHE A 31 -13.08 -3.78 -1.21
C PHE A 31 -13.35 -2.80 -2.35
N LYS A 32 -14.03 -1.72 -2.01
CA LYS A 32 -14.32 -0.59 -2.88
C LYS A 32 -14.40 0.69 -2.06
N ILE A 33 -14.21 1.84 -2.69
CA ILE A 33 -14.29 3.15 -2.06
C ILE A 33 -14.91 4.15 -3.03
N ASP A 34 -15.52 5.22 -2.51
CA ASP A 34 -16.04 6.29 -3.36
C ASP A 34 -14.87 7.14 -3.90
N SER A 35 -14.90 7.43 -5.21
CA SER A 35 -13.91 8.27 -5.87
C SER A 35 -14.20 9.76 -5.62
N ILE A 36 -13.15 10.57 -5.52
CA ILE A 36 -13.26 12.02 -5.50
C ILE A 36 -13.86 12.59 -6.80
N GLY A 37 -13.86 11.81 -7.87
CA GLY A 37 -14.52 12.12 -9.16
C GLY A 37 -16.01 11.83 -9.18
N GLY A 38 -16.58 11.21 -8.12
CA GLY A 38 -18.01 10.90 -8.00
C GLY A 38 -18.39 9.47 -8.37
N GLU A 39 -17.50 8.67 -8.95
CA GLU A 39 -17.69 7.25 -9.25
C GLU A 39 -17.18 6.36 -8.11
N LYS A 40 -17.48 5.06 -8.15
CA LYS A 40 -16.88 4.10 -7.23
C LYS A 40 -15.58 3.55 -7.82
N ILE A 41 -14.56 3.48 -6.99
CA ILE A 41 -13.34 2.72 -7.28
C ILE A 41 -13.58 1.31 -6.75
N ASP A 42 -13.78 0.35 -7.65
CA ASP A 42 -13.84 -1.07 -7.30
C ASP A 42 -12.41 -1.65 -7.39
N PHE A 43 -11.89 -2.16 -6.27
CA PHE A 43 -10.52 -2.66 -6.25
C PHE A 43 -10.35 -3.99 -6.99
N GLN A 44 -11.44 -4.64 -7.42
CA GLN A 44 -11.38 -5.76 -8.36
C GLN A 44 -10.71 -5.37 -9.69
N ASP A 45 -10.85 -4.11 -10.12
CA ASP A 45 -10.21 -3.59 -11.34
C ASP A 45 -8.68 -3.51 -11.21
N TYR A 46 -8.17 -3.61 -9.99
CA TYR A 46 -6.73 -3.62 -9.68
C TYR A 46 -6.16 -5.03 -9.47
N LYS A 47 -6.96 -6.07 -9.71
CA LYS A 47 -6.49 -7.46 -9.60
C LYS A 47 -5.25 -7.71 -10.45
N ASN A 48 -4.29 -8.43 -9.90
CA ASN A 48 -2.98 -8.69 -10.49
C ASN A 48 -2.09 -7.44 -10.68
N LYS A 49 -2.43 -6.32 -10.04
CA LYS A 49 -1.60 -5.11 -10.01
C LYS A 49 -0.97 -4.92 -8.63
N VAL A 50 0.13 -4.20 -8.61
CA VAL A 50 0.76 -3.73 -7.37
C VAL A 50 0.10 -2.42 -6.98
N VAL A 51 -0.31 -2.26 -5.71
CA VAL A 51 -0.98 -1.04 -5.25
C VAL A 51 -0.16 -0.36 -4.15
N LEU A 52 0.15 0.91 -4.34
CA LEU A 52 0.67 1.79 -3.30
C LEU A 52 -0.48 2.65 -2.77
N LEU A 53 -1.07 2.23 -1.65
CA LEU A 53 -2.13 2.95 -0.94
C LEU A 53 -1.49 3.99 -0.02
N VAL A 54 -1.90 5.27 -0.15
CA VAL A 54 -1.30 6.39 0.59
C VAL A 54 -2.40 7.27 1.17
N ASN A 55 -2.42 7.48 2.49
CA ASN A 55 -3.29 8.50 3.06
C ASN A 55 -2.63 9.88 2.92
N THR A 56 -3.37 10.85 2.41
CA THR A 56 -2.87 12.17 2.04
C THR A 56 -3.56 13.30 2.81
N ALA A 57 -3.01 14.50 2.75
CA ALA A 57 -3.63 15.71 3.28
C ALA A 57 -3.04 16.98 2.65
N SER A 58 -3.89 18.00 2.44
CA SER A 58 -3.54 19.26 1.76
C SER A 58 -2.68 20.22 2.59
N TYR A 59 -2.76 20.18 3.92
CA TYR A 59 -2.07 21.11 4.84
C TYR A 59 -0.95 20.45 5.65
N CYS A 60 -0.37 19.36 5.12
CA CYS A 60 0.68 18.62 5.80
C CYS A 60 2.09 19.10 5.38
N GLY A 61 3.05 19.04 6.28
CA GLY A 61 4.47 19.31 5.93
C GLY A 61 5.03 18.34 4.87
N PHE A 62 4.37 17.20 4.64
CA PHE A 62 4.74 16.21 3.62
C PHE A 62 3.97 16.36 2.30
N THR A 63 3.14 17.39 2.12
CA THR A 63 2.29 17.57 0.93
C THR A 63 3.07 17.58 -0.39
N LYS A 64 4.33 18.02 -0.38
CA LYS A 64 5.22 17.93 -1.55
C LYS A 64 5.48 16.50 -2.04
N GLN A 65 5.18 15.48 -1.24
CA GLN A 65 5.27 14.08 -1.70
C GLN A 65 4.23 13.73 -2.77
N TYR A 66 3.24 14.57 -3.01
CA TYR A 66 2.35 14.43 -4.18
C TYR A 66 3.12 14.43 -5.50
N ASP A 67 4.14 15.30 -5.66
CA ASP A 67 5.01 15.33 -6.86
C ASP A 67 5.69 13.97 -7.07
N ASP A 68 6.19 13.36 -6.00
CA ASP A 68 6.89 12.08 -6.08
C ASP A 68 5.93 10.89 -6.28
N LEU A 69 4.71 10.98 -5.75
CA LEU A 69 3.65 9.99 -6.03
C LEU A 69 3.22 10.06 -7.49
N GLN A 70 3.07 11.28 -8.05
CA GLN A 70 2.73 11.46 -9.46
C GLN A 70 3.84 10.95 -10.38
N LYS A 71 5.11 11.23 -10.07
CA LYS A 71 6.27 10.67 -10.82
C LYS A 71 6.26 9.14 -10.79
N LEU A 72 6.04 8.55 -9.63
CA LEU A 72 5.99 7.10 -9.46
C LEU A 72 4.85 6.49 -10.28
N TRP A 73 3.66 7.10 -10.24
CA TRP A 73 2.52 6.72 -11.05
C TRP A 73 2.83 6.78 -12.55
N ASP A 74 3.36 7.90 -13.03
CA ASP A 74 3.67 8.08 -14.45
C ASP A 74 4.72 7.10 -14.95
N GLN A 75 5.69 6.74 -14.11
CA GLN A 75 6.75 5.81 -14.45
C GLN A 75 6.25 4.38 -14.56
N TYR A 76 5.42 3.89 -13.62
CA TYR A 76 5.13 2.46 -13.48
C TYR A 76 3.66 2.08 -13.77
N LYS A 77 2.75 3.02 -14.08
CA LYS A 77 1.34 2.69 -14.36
C LYS A 77 1.15 1.72 -15.52
N LYS A 78 2.01 1.76 -16.53
CA LYS A 78 1.98 0.85 -17.67
C LYS A 78 2.49 -0.55 -17.33
N ASP A 79 3.35 -0.65 -16.31
CA ASP A 79 3.91 -1.91 -15.83
C ASP A 79 3.03 -2.58 -14.76
N GLY A 80 1.94 -1.91 -14.37
CA GLY A 80 0.94 -2.47 -13.46
C GLY A 80 0.99 -1.94 -12.03
N LEU A 81 1.63 -0.79 -11.78
CA LEU A 81 1.49 -0.07 -10.52
C LEU A 81 0.20 0.75 -10.51
N ILE A 82 -0.53 0.72 -9.40
CA ILE A 82 -1.57 1.67 -9.01
C ILE A 82 -1.05 2.48 -7.83
N VAL A 83 -1.06 3.80 -7.94
CA VAL A 83 -0.99 4.71 -6.80
C VAL A 83 -2.42 5.10 -6.45
N LEU A 84 -2.85 4.85 -5.21
CA LEU A 84 -4.18 5.18 -4.73
C LEU A 84 -4.09 6.16 -3.57
N GLY A 85 -4.50 7.40 -3.80
CA GLY A 85 -4.53 8.46 -2.79
C GLY A 85 -5.81 8.41 -1.96
N ILE A 86 -5.69 8.49 -0.64
CA ILE A 86 -6.82 8.56 0.29
C ILE A 86 -6.72 9.87 1.09
N PRO A 87 -7.32 10.96 0.62
CA PRO A 87 -7.42 12.20 1.40
C PRO A 87 -8.07 11.92 2.75
N SER A 88 -7.49 12.46 3.83
CA SER A 88 -7.98 12.17 5.17
C SER A 88 -7.82 13.35 6.13
N ASN A 89 -8.90 13.65 6.85
CA ASN A 89 -8.84 14.61 7.95
C ASN A 89 -8.59 13.95 9.32
N SER A 90 -8.25 12.65 9.35
CA SER A 90 -7.95 11.94 10.60
C SER A 90 -6.81 12.56 11.42
N PHE A 91 -6.00 13.44 10.82
CA PHE A 91 -4.91 14.18 11.48
C PHE A 91 -5.13 15.70 11.45
N ASN A 92 -6.35 16.16 11.18
CA ASN A 92 -6.77 17.58 11.18
C ASN A 92 -5.93 18.46 10.22
N GLN A 93 -5.57 17.92 9.04
CA GLN A 93 -4.76 18.61 8.05
C GLN A 93 -5.32 18.51 6.62
N GLU A 94 -6.60 18.17 6.47
CA GLU A 94 -7.23 18.14 5.16
C GLU A 94 -8.23 19.28 4.98
N LYS A 95 -8.60 19.57 3.74
CA LYS A 95 -9.63 20.53 3.35
C LYS A 95 -11.02 20.05 3.78
N ASN A 96 -11.99 20.96 3.77
CA ASN A 96 -13.31 20.71 4.31
C ASN A 96 -14.22 19.86 3.41
N ASN A 97 -13.94 19.81 2.10
CA ASN A 97 -14.77 19.07 1.15
C ASN A 97 -13.94 18.49 -0.01
N ASN A 98 -14.54 17.51 -0.70
CA ASN A 98 -13.88 16.77 -1.78
C ASN A 98 -13.52 17.62 -2.99
N ASN A 99 -14.34 18.62 -3.34
CA ASN A 99 -14.08 19.49 -4.49
C ASN A 99 -12.82 20.34 -4.27
N GLU A 100 -12.65 20.90 -3.06
CA GLU A 100 -11.45 21.64 -2.71
C GLU A 100 -10.19 20.77 -2.73
N VAL A 101 -10.30 19.50 -2.26
CA VAL A 101 -9.17 18.55 -2.32
C VAL A 101 -8.82 18.25 -3.77
N LYS A 102 -9.81 17.94 -4.59
CA LYS A 102 -9.63 17.63 -6.02
C LYS A 102 -8.94 18.77 -6.74
N GLU A 103 -9.50 19.99 -6.63
CA GLU A 103 -8.92 21.18 -7.24
C GLU A 103 -7.48 21.44 -6.77
N PHE A 104 -7.24 21.31 -5.47
CA PHE A 104 -5.91 21.48 -4.89
C PHE A 104 -4.89 20.49 -5.48
N CYS A 105 -5.25 19.23 -5.61
CA CYS A 105 -4.37 18.19 -6.14
C CYS A 105 -4.12 18.37 -7.65
N GLU A 106 -5.16 18.69 -8.42
CA GLU A 106 -5.05 18.89 -9.86
C GLU A 106 -4.24 20.16 -10.20
N VAL A 107 -4.55 21.29 -9.55
CA VAL A 107 -3.93 22.59 -9.87
C VAL A 107 -2.47 22.67 -9.40
N ASN A 108 -2.17 22.19 -8.18
CA ASN A 108 -0.84 22.38 -7.61
C ASN A 108 0.15 21.25 -7.93
N PHE A 109 -0.35 20.02 -8.22
CA PHE A 109 0.48 18.82 -8.38
C PHE A 109 0.18 18.04 -9.66
N SER A 110 -0.80 18.49 -10.47
CA SER A 110 -1.24 17.79 -11.69
C SER A 110 -1.57 16.31 -11.45
N ILE A 111 -2.15 16.01 -10.29
CA ILE A 111 -2.49 14.62 -9.90
C ILE A 111 -3.52 14.05 -10.85
N ASN A 112 -3.20 12.86 -11.38
CA ASN A 112 -4.10 12.09 -12.24
C ASN A 112 -4.16 10.60 -11.89
N PHE A 113 -3.55 10.19 -10.78
CA PHE A 113 -3.77 8.87 -10.23
C PHE A 113 -5.10 8.81 -9.45
N PRO A 114 -5.69 7.61 -9.25
CA PRO A 114 -6.93 7.44 -8.51
C PRO A 114 -6.90 8.01 -7.10
N MET A 115 -7.93 8.76 -6.73
CA MET A 115 -8.11 9.32 -5.39
C MET A 115 -9.52 9.04 -4.87
N SER A 116 -9.64 8.69 -3.58
CA SER A 116 -10.92 8.57 -2.91
C SER A 116 -11.48 9.92 -2.47
N VAL A 117 -12.74 9.93 -2.05
CA VAL A 117 -13.29 11.01 -1.21
C VAL A 117 -12.52 11.10 0.11
N ILE A 118 -12.68 12.22 0.84
CA ILE A 118 -12.11 12.36 2.20
C ILE A 118 -12.61 11.19 3.06
N THR A 119 -11.69 10.43 3.63
CA THR A 119 -11.95 9.15 4.28
C THR A 119 -11.19 9.03 5.59
N ASP A 120 -11.81 8.46 6.62
CA ASP A 120 -11.14 8.18 7.88
C ASP A 120 -10.22 6.95 7.75
N VAL A 121 -8.96 7.11 8.21
CA VAL A 121 -7.91 6.10 8.05
C VAL A 121 -7.47 5.47 9.38
N LYS A 122 -8.00 5.95 10.50
CA LYS A 122 -7.71 5.44 11.86
C LYS A 122 -8.95 5.57 12.77
N GLY A 123 -8.89 4.92 13.93
CA GLY A 123 -10.01 4.91 14.90
C GLY A 123 -11.13 3.94 14.52
N ASP A 124 -12.25 4.07 15.21
CA ASP A 124 -13.39 3.18 15.04
C ASP A 124 -14.17 3.50 13.75
N ASP A 125 -14.12 4.74 13.29
CA ASP A 125 -14.75 5.19 12.04
C ASP A 125 -13.87 4.94 10.80
N ALA A 126 -12.66 4.38 10.96
CA ALA A 126 -11.79 4.08 9.83
C ALA A 126 -12.50 3.23 8.78
N HIS A 127 -12.28 3.55 7.50
CA HIS A 127 -12.79 2.76 6.39
C HIS A 127 -12.36 1.28 6.51
N GLU A 128 -13.19 0.37 6.01
CA GLU A 128 -12.99 -1.09 6.12
C GLU A 128 -11.60 -1.54 5.67
N ILE A 129 -11.02 -0.91 4.66
CA ILE A 129 -9.70 -1.24 4.15
C ILE A 129 -8.59 -1.03 5.19
N PHE A 130 -8.70 0.00 6.05
CA PHE A 130 -7.73 0.24 7.12
C PHE A 130 -7.97 -0.68 8.32
N LYS A 131 -9.23 -1.03 8.60
CA LYS A 131 -9.58 -2.07 9.58
C LYS A 131 -9.04 -3.43 9.14
N TRP A 132 -9.20 -3.78 7.86
CA TRP A 132 -8.63 -4.96 7.24
C TRP A 132 -7.10 -4.96 7.32
N ALA A 133 -6.46 -3.85 6.97
CA ALA A 133 -5.01 -3.73 7.06
C ALA A 133 -4.49 -3.94 8.48
N LYS A 134 -5.15 -3.35 9.48
CA LYS A 134 -4.83 -3.57 10.90
C LYS A 134 -5.02 -5.04 11.31
N LYS A 135 -6.12 -5.70 10.86
CA LYS A 135 -6.40 -7.11 11.18
C LYS A 135 -5.30 -8.04 10.65
N ASN A 136 -4.86 -7.83 9.42
CA ASN A 136 -3.96 -8.76 8.72
C ASN A 136 -2.47 -8.45 8.87
N TYR A 137 -2.09 -7.18 9.14
CA TYR A 137 -0.68 -6.76 9.23
C TYR A 137 -0.33 -6.08 10.57
N GLY A 138 -1.30 -5.99 11.47
CA GLY A 138 -1.12 -5.44 12.80
C GLY A 138 -1.03 -3.90 12.85
N LYS A 139 -0.50 -3.38 13.96
CA LYS A 139 -0.41 -1.92 14.22
C LYS A 139 0.50 -1.18 13.24
N SER A 140 1.40 -1.87 12.55
CA SER A 140 2.27 -1.30 11.51
C SER A 140 1.50 -0.89 10.25
N ALA A 141 0.31 -1.45 9.99
CA ALA A 141 -0.53 -1.03 8.87
C ALA A 141 -1.53 0.09 9.22
N VAL A 142 -1.51 0.59 10.44
CA VAL A 142 -2.33 1.75 10.83
C VAL A 142 -1.56 3.02 10.56
N PRO A 143 -2.06 3.96 9.73
CA PRO A 143 -1.41 5.24 9.48
C PRO A 143 -1.13 5.99 10.79
N LYS A 144 0.13 6.40 10.99
CA LYS A 144 0.55 7.15 12.18
C LYS A 144 0.59 8.65 11.93
N TRP A 145 0.61 9.04 10.66
CA TRP A 145 0.56 10.41 10.17
C TRP A 145 0.13 10.44 8.71
N ASN A 146 -0.07 11.63 8.13
CA ASN A 146 -0.34 11.77 6.70
C ASN A 146 0.84 11.31 5.84
N PHE A 147 0.58 10.88 4.62
CA PHE A 147 1.56 10.29 3.70
C PHE A 147 2.21 9.01 4.22
N TYR A 148 1.47 8.24 5.01
CA TYR A 148 1.80 6.85 5.34
C TYR A 148 1.47 5.97 4.14
N LYS A 149 2.31 4.98 3.83
CA LYS A 149 2.15 4.14 2.65
C LYS A 149 1.97 2.68 3.06
N ILE A 150 1.06 2.00 2.38
CA ILE A 150 0.85 0.55 2.47
C ILE A 150 1.06 -0.01 1.07
N LEU A 151 2.03 -0.88 0.90
CA LEU A 151 2.32 -1.57 -0.37
C LEU A 151 1.58 -2.90 -0.40
N ILE A 152 0.82 -3.13 -1.46
CA ILE A 152 -0.02 -4.30 -1.66
C ILE A 152 0.47 -5.03 -2.91
N ASN A 153 0.69 -6.34 -2.81
CA ASN A 153 1.20 -7.17 -3.89
C ASN A 153 0.08 -7.61 -4.86
N LYS A 154 0.44 -8.32 -5.92
CA LYS A 154 -0.46 -8.79 -6.97
C LYS A 154 -1.55 -9.76 -6.48
N GLU A 155 -1.35 -10.40 -5.33
CA GLU A 155 -2.31 -11.28 -4.67
C GLU A 155 -3.29 -10.51 -3.77
N GLY A 156 -3.14 -9.17 -3.66
CA GLY A 156 -3.96 -8.33 -2.79
C GLY A 156 -3.59 -8.43 -1.30
N LYS A 157 -2.41 -8.92 -0.98
CA LYS A 157 -1.88 -8.98 0.39
C LYS A 157 -0.93 -7.82 0.66
N ILE A 158 -0.83 -7.40 1.91
CA ILE A 158 0.12 -6.35 2.31
C ILE A 158 1.54 -6.91 2.25
N GLU A 159 2.38 -6.29 1.45
CA GLU A 159 3.80 -6.60 1.32
C GLU A 159 4.65 -5.86 2.35
N ASP A 160 4.40 -4.55 2.49
CA ASP A 160 5.15 -3.71 3.43
C ASP A 160 4.41 -2.40 3.74
N THR A 161 4.92 -1.68 4.74
CA THR A 161 4.43 -0.35 5.12
C THR A 161 5.58 0.63 5.28
N PHE A 162 5.35 1.91 4.93
CA PHE A 162 6.37 2.94 5.01
C PHE A 162 5.85 4.16 5.73
N SER A 163 6.67 4.71 6.62
CA SER A 163 6.32 5.92 7.35
C SER A 163 6.23 7.14 6.42
N SER A 164 5.62 8.21 6.92
CA SER A 164 5.54 9.51 6.24
C SER A 164 6.89 10.09 5.85
N LEU A 165 7.96 9.76 6.60
CA LEU A 165 9.33 10.20 6.34
C LEU A 165 9.96 9.52 5.13
N THR A 166 9.45 8.36 4.70
CA THR A 166 9.99 7.65 3.54
C THR A 166 9.43 8.26 2.27
N ASN A 167 10.28 8.91 1.47
CA ASN A 167 9.89 9.50 0.21
C ASN A 167 9.39 8.42 -0.77
N PRO A 168 8.30 8.67 -1.54
CA PRO A 168 7.75 7.70 -2.50
C PRO A 168 8.76 7.22 -3.54
N THR A 169 9.65 8.07 -4.03
CA THR A 169 10.67 7.75 -5.02
C THR A 169 11.98 7.25 -4.42
N SER A 170 12.02 7.00 -3.09
CA SER A 170 13.21 6.42 -2.45
C SER A 170 13.46 5.00 -2.94
N ASN A 171 14.74 4.61 -3.03
CA ASN A 171 15.13 3.26 -3.40
C ASN A 171 14.46 2.18 -2.52
N LYS A 172 14.14 2.51 -1.26
CA LYS A 172 13.46 1.61 -0.33
C LYS A 172 12.05 1.21 -0.83
N ILE A 173 11.33 2.11 -1.48
CA ILE A 173 9.99 1.84 -2.05
C ILE A 173 10.12 1.32 -3.48
N VAL A 174 10.90 2.01 -4.31
CA VAL A 174 11.04 1.71 -5.74
C VAL A 174 11.53 0.27 -5.96
N SER A 175 12.60 -0.17 -5.31
CA SER A 175 13.11 -1.54 -5.48
C SER A 175 12.10 -2.64 -5.10
N LYS A 176 11.21 -2.38 -4.14
CA LYS A 176 10.15 -3.33 -3.78
C LYS A 176 9.05 -3.35 -4.84
N ILE A 177 8.68 -2.18 -5.36
CA ILE A 177 7.71 -2.07 -6.45
C ILE A 177 8.23 -2.80 -7.69
N GLU A 178 9.46 -2.51 -8.13
CA GLU A 178 10.09 -3.16 -9.28
C GLU A 178 10.17 -4.69 -9.13
N LYS A 179 10.55 -5.15 -7.94
CA LYS A 179 10.56 -6.59 -7.63
C LYS A 179 9.17 -7.21 -7.76
N LEU A 180 8.11 -6.56 -7.29
CA LEU A 180 6.74 -7.06 -7.39
C LEU A 180 6.19 -6.98 -8.83
N LEU A 181 6.61 -5.97 -9.59
CA LEU A 181 6.29 -5.81 -11.00
C LEU A 181 7.08 -6.80 -11.87
N GLN A 182 8.21 -7.31 -11.40
CA GLN A 182 9.15 -8.20 -12.10
C GLN A 182 9.90 -7.50 -13.25
N ILE A 183 10.37 -6.28 -12.98
CA ILE A 183 11.15 -5.43 -13.90
C ILE A 183 12.44 -4.96 -13.25
#